data_28e06fc511cd871eec452bbdf231ff45
#
_entry.id   28e06fc511cd871eec452bbdf231ff45
#
_cell.length_a   1.000
_cell.length_b   1.000
_cell.length_c   1.000
_cell.angle_alpha   90.00
_cell.angle_beta   90.00
_cell.angle_gamma   90.00
#
_symmetry.space_group_name_H-M   'P 1'
#
loop_
_entity.id
_entity.type
_entity.pdbx_description
1 polymer ?
#
loop_
_entity_poly.entity_id
_entity_poly.type
_entity_poly.pdbx_seq_one_letter_code
_entity_poly.pdbx_strand_id
1 'polypeptide(L)'
;VAYQLQQNASNGAKWGQNLADSRDQYPVLGSDYKVVKAAQGDKDANGNDTYWATFSNLKNDVTLSVPSDRTLKVYNATVSGGKMTLTERNSQVAKDEGVLLKTDGEYVNAKANETNELTKASSDENHLVATPAEAQTVTAETGCKLYRLTYKNATNKERLGFYLSVDKANNSSDGTSLKATPGKAYLKVSENEAKDPSSAALARSFVFGGGNETTGIEGITIMGTDVQRHNTLEGIFDLQGRKISNPTKGIYIKNNKKVVIK
;
A
#
# COMPACT_ATOMS: atom_id res chain seq x y z
N VAL A 1 18.59 -13.76 5.51
CA VAL A 1 18.92 -15.15 5.10
C VAL A 1 17.64 -15.94 4.81
N ALA A 2 16.69 -16.08 5.77
CA ALA A 2 15.44 -16.86 5.58
C ALA A 2 14.66 -16.44 4.33
N TYR A 3 14.48 -15.15 4.10
CA TYR A 3 13.81 -14.63 2.92
C TYR A 3 14.50 -15.09 1.62
N GLN A 4 15.81 -15.04 1.56
CA GLN A 4 16.60 -15.50 0.39
C GLN A 4 16.42 -17.00 0.16
N LEU A 5 16.47 -17.79 1.23
CA LEU A 5 16.26 -19.24 1.14
C LEU A 5 14.84 -19.59 0.66
N GLN A 6 13.82 -18.86 1.11
CA GLN A 6 12.45 -19.01 0.62
C GLN A 6 12.32 -18.72 -0.88
N GLN A 7 13.03 -17.70 -1.39
CA GLN A 7 12.97 -17.33 -2.80
C GLN A 7 13.70 -18.32 -3.70
N ASN A 8 14.77 -18.94 -3.20
CA ASN A 8 15.66 -19.81 -3.97
C ASN A 8 15.33 -21.32 -3.81
N ALA A 9 14.30 -21.68 -3.04
CA ALA A 9 13.92 -23.08 -2.82
C ALA A 9 13.26 -23.66 -4.09
N SER A 10 14.06 -24.31 -4.93
CA SER A 10 13.59 -24.95 -6.18
C SER A 10 12.91 -26.31 -5.98
N ASN A 11 13.00 -26.90 -4.80
CA ASN A 11 12.51 -28.25 -4.50
C ASN A 11 11.30 -28.30 -3.56
N GLY A 12 10.58 -27.17 -3.40
CA GLY A 12 9.44 -27.05 -2.47
C GLY A 12 9.83 -27.00 -1.00
N ALA A 13 11.13 -26.89 -0.68
CA ALA A 13 11.59 -26.73 0.69
C ALA A 13 11.01 -25.44 1.30
N LYS A 14 10.43 -25.58 2.49
CA LYS A 14 9.83 -24.46 3.22
C LYS A 14 10.84 -23.92 4.23
N TRP A 15 11.51 -22.86 3.89
CA TRP A 15 12.34 -22.13 4.81
C TRP A 15 11.56 -20.98 5.43
N GLY A 16 11.72 -20.77 6.72
CA GLY A 16 11.16 -19.63 7.42
C GLY A 16 11.97 -19.32 8.66
N GLN A 17 11.56 -18.29 9.36
CA GLN A 17 12.22 -17.83 10.58
C GLN A 17 11.25 -17.00 11.37
N ASN A 18 11.05 -17.31 12.64
CA ASN A 18 10.38 -16.41 13.55
C ASN A 18 11.31 -15.24 13.89
N LEU A 19 10.93 -14.03 13.50
CA LEU A 19 11.68 -12.81 13.77
C LEU A 19 11.10 -12.01 14.94
N ALA A 20 10.01 -12.48 15.58
CA ALA A 20 9.41 -11.86 16.76
C ALA A 20 10.23 -12.15 18.04
N ASP A 21 9.72 -11.79 19.20
CA ASP A 21 10.47 -11.80 20.48
C ASP A 21 11.05 -13.17 20.88
N SER A 22 10.35 -14.26 20.53
CA SER A 22 10.86 -15.63 20.65
C SER A 22 11.58 -16.11 19.40
N ARG A 23 12.39 -15.23 18.81
CA ARG A 23 12.98 -15.41 17.48
C ARG A 23 13.88 -16.63 17.36
N ASP A 24 13.79 -17.26 16.20
CA ASP A 24 14.76 -18.25 15.79
C ASP A 24 16.12 -17.58 15.52
N GLN A 25 17.18 -18.18 16.03
CA GLN A 25 18.54 -17.67 15.77
C GLN A 25 18.93 -17.83 14.29
N TYR A 26 18.45 -18.87 13.65
CA TYR A 26 18.73 -19.21 12.25
C TYR A 26 17.45 -19.55 11.48
N PRO A 27 17.49 -19.50 10.13
CA PRO A 27 16.41 -20.04 9.30
C PRO A 27 16.13 -21.49 9.59
N VAL A 28 14.88 -21.88 9.64
CA VAL A 28 14.40 -23.21 9.97
C VAL A 28 13.74 -23.83 8.73
N LEU A 29 14.13 -25.05 8.38
CA LEU A 29 13.47 -25.84 7.34
C LEU A 29 12.15 -26.43 7.90
N GLY A 30 11.08 -26.34 7.14
CA GLY A 30 9.75 -26.78 7.57
C GLY A 30 9.07 -25.82 8.54
N SER A 31 9.58 -24.59 8.68
CA SER A 31 9.02 -23.58 9.57
C SER A 31 7.58 -23.22 9.19
N ASP A 32 6.73 -23.00 10.21
CA ASP A 32 5.38 -22.43 10.06
C ASP A 32 5.40 -20.94 9.73
N TYR A 33 6.56 -20.31 9.89
CA TYR A 33 6.76 -18.89 9.61
C TYR A 33 7.27 -18.65 8.18
N LYS A 34 6.65 -17.70 7.52
CA LYS A 34 7.11 -17.13 6.27
C LYS A 34 7.55 -15.70 6.51
N VAL A 35 8.69 -15.32 5.98
CA VAL A 35 9.20 -13.95 6.07
C VAL A 35 8.75 -13.13 4.85
N VAL A 36 8.04 -12.05 5.11
CA VAL A 36 7.59 -11.08 4.10
C VAL A 36 8.54 -9.90 4.11
N LYS A 37 9.10 -9.58 2.95
CA LYS A 37 9.94 -8.39 2.79
C LYS A 37 9.10 -7.20 2.36
N ALA A 38 9.20 -6.10 3.10
CA ALA A 38 8.57 -4.83 2.80
C ALA A 38 9.54 -3.90 2.04
N ALA A 39 8.98 -3.08 1.17
CA ALA A 39 9.71 -2.08 0.40
C ALA A 39 9.75 -0.77 1.19
N GLN A 40 10.90 -0.11 1.21
CA GLN A 40 11.04 1.18 1.88
C GLN A 40 10.16 2.23 1.20
N GLY A 41 9.33 2.91 1.98
CA GLY A 41 8.53 4.06 1.55
C GLY A 41 9.18 5.37 1.95
N ASP A 42 8.44 6.45 1.78
CA ASP A 42 8.85 7.76 2.28
C ASP A 42 8.85 7.77 3.81
N LYS A 43 9.64 8.66 4.40
CA LYS A 43 9.63 8.86 5.85
C LYS A 43 8.25 9.35 6.32
N ASP A 44 7.90 8.96 7.54
CA ASP A 44 6.69 9.48 8.19
C ASP A 44 6.86 10.97 8.60
N ALA A 45 5.80 11.55 9.15
CA ALA A 45 5.82 12.95 9.61
C ALA A 45 6.85 13.24 10.71
N ASN A 46 7.33 12.21 11.41
CA ASN A 46 8.34 12.30 12.47
C ASN A 46 9.76 12.03 11.94
N GLY A 47 9.91 11.76 10.64
CA GLY A 47 11.18 11.46 10.01
C GLY A 47 11.62 10.01 10.13
N ASN A 48 10.76 9.09 10.60
CA ASN A 48 11.07 7.68 10.72
C ASN A 48 10.90 6.96 9.37
N ASP A 49 11.69 5.93 9.15
CA ASP A 49 11.56 5.10 7.97
C ASP A 49 10.25 4.30 8.00
N THR A 50 9.59 4.22 6.86
CA THR A 50 8.40 3.38 6.68
C THR A 50 8.65 2.32 5.64
N TYR A 51 8.06 1.15 5.83
CA TYR A 51 8.15 0.04 4.91
C TYR A 51 6.76 -0.49 4.60
N TRP A 52 6.52 -0.89 3.35
CA TRP A 52 5.22 -1.31 2.87
C TRP A 52 5.32 -2.59 2.06
N ALA A 53 4.35 -3.47 2.21
CA ALA A 53 4.21 -4.67 1.40
C ALA A 53 2.75 -4.99 1.16
N THR A 54 2.44 -5.64 0.04
CA THR A 54 1.19 -6.38 -0.08
C THR A 54 1.43 -7.83 0.32
N PHE A 55 0.41 -8.46 0.88
CA PHE A 55 0.48 -9.85 1.33
C PHE A 55 -0.82 -10.58 1.03
N SER A 56 -0.71 -11.86 0.73
CA SER A 56 -1.83 -12.81 0.70
C SER A 56 -1.34 -14.23 0.96
N ASN A 57 -2.23 -15.11 1.41
CA ASN A 57 -1.99 -16.54 1.51
C ASN A 57 -3.20 -17.32 1.00
N LEU A 58 -2.99 -18.21 0.04
CA LEU A 58 -4.06 -18.99 -0.58
C LEU A 58 -4.37 -20.31 0.15
N LYS A 59 -3.54 -20.70 1.12
CA LYS A 59 -3.65 -22.03 1.77
C LYS A 59 -4.30 -21.96 3.14
N ASN A 60 -3.92 -20.98 3.93
CA ASN A 60 -4.29 -20.88 5.33
C ASN A 60 -4.63 -19.44 5.70
N ASP A 61 -5.44 -19.29 6.73
CA ASP A 61 -5.47 -18.07 7.53
C ASP A 61 -4.09 -17.83 8.14
N VAL A 62 -3.71 -16.59 8.32
CA VAL A 62 -2.36 -16.22 8.75
C VAL A 62 -2.42 -15.17 9.84
N THR A 63 -1.55 -15.30 10.84
CA THR A 63 -1.27 -14.24 11.81
C THR A 63 0.04 -13.57 11.46
N LEU A 64 -0.01 -12.25 11.30
CA LEU A 64 1.15 -11.40 11.01
C LEU A 64 1.74 -10.85 12.30
N SER A 65 3.06 -10.76 12.38
CA SER A 65 3.76 -10.22 13.55
C SER A 65 5.11 -9.60 13.18
N VAL A 66 5.58 -8.74 14.07
CA VAL A 66 6.93 -8.15 14.05
C VAL A 66 7.50 -8.25 15.47
N PRO A 67 8.81 -8.04 15.71
CA PRO A 67 9.36 -7.87 17.05
C PRO A 67 8.61 -6.80 17.86
N SER A 68 8.59 -6.92 19.19
CA SER A 68 7.85 -6.01 20.08
C SER A 68 8.37 -4.56 20.06
N ASP A 69 9.63 -4.37 19.65
CA ASP A 69 10.24 -3.06 19.44
C ASP A 69 9.87 -2.42 18.09
N ARG A 70 9.00 -3.09 17.31
CA ARG A 70 8.56 -2.67 15.98
C ARG A 70 7.05 -2.51 15.90
N THR A 71 6.62 -1.73 14.92
CA THR A 71 5.20 -1.51 14.65
C THR A 71 4.77 -2.22 13.37
N LEU A 72 3.57 -2.81 13.42
CA LEU A 72 2.91 -3.39 12.26
C LEU A 72 1.48 -2.86 12.21
N LYS A 73 1.10 -2.32 11.06
CA LYS A 73 -0.28 -1.98 10.72
C LYS A 73 -0.69 -2.74 9.49
N VAL A 74 -1.90 -3.28 9.53
CA VAL A 74 -2.49 -4.04 8.43
C VAL A 74 -3.72 -3.30 7.94
N TYR A 75 -3.89 -3.18 6.63
CA TYR A 75 -4.96 -2.40 6.03
C TYR A 75 -5.72 -3.17 4.96
N ASN A 76 -7.02 -2.99 4.93
CA ASN A 76 -7.82 -3.08 3.73
C ASN A 76 -7.69 -1.79 2.92
N ALA A 77 -7.89 -1.86 1.61
CA ALA A 77 -7.88 -0.69 0.76
C ALA A 77 -9.14 -0.66 -0.12
N THR A 78 -9.83 0.45 -0.11
CA THR A 78 -10.95 0.73 -1.01
C THR A 78 -10.63 1.95 -1.87
N VAL A 79 -11.25 2.05 -3.04
CA VAL A 79 -11.13 3.22 -3.93
C VAL A 79 -12.51 3.71 -4.27
N SER A 80 -12.71 5.01 -4.20
CA SER A 80 -13.95 5.67 -4.63
C SER A 80 -13.63 7.09 -5.08
N GLY A 81 -14.21 7.52 -6.20
CA GLY A 81 -13.99 8.86 -6.74
C GLY A 81 -12.52 9.19 -7.00
N GLY A 82 -11.75 8.21 -7.46
CA GLY A 82 -10.32 8.36 -7.73
C GLY A 82 -9.42 8.49 -6.50
N LYS A 83 -9.95 8.23 -5.30
CA LYS A 83 -9.22 8.31 -4.03
C LYS A 83 -9.17 6.94 -3.35
N MET A 84 -8.02 6.58 -2.82
CA MET A 84 -7.85 5.35 -2.03
C MET A 84 -8.00 5.64 -0.55
N THR A 85 -8.79 4.81 0.12
CA THR A 85 -8.95 4.82 1.58
C THR A 85 -8.33 3.56 2.15
N LEU A 86 -7.49 3.70 3.18
CA LEU A 86 -6.93 2.60 3.95
C LEU A 86 -7.66 2.47 5.28
N THR A 87 -8.26 1.32 5.52
CA THR A 87 -8.93 0.98 6.79
C THR A 87 -8.05 0.03 7.57
N GLU A 88 -7.57 0.47 8.74
CA GLU A 88 -6.74 -0.36 9.62
C GLU A 88 -7.56 -1.52 10.19
N ARG A 89 -6.95 -2.69 10.25
CA ARG A 89 -7.52 -3.92 10.78
C ARG A 89 -6.54 -4.65 11.69
N ASN A 90 -6.98 -5.75 12.30
CA ASN A 90 -6.09 -6.60 13.08
C ASN A 90 -5.05 -7.33 12.19
N SER A 91 -4.06 -7.95 12.82
CA SER A 91 -2.97 -8.64 12.13
C SER A 91 -3.31 -10.05 11.63
N GLN A 92 -4.56 -10.48 11.74
CA GLN A 92 -5.03 -11.75 11.20
C GLN A 92 -5.57 -11.56 9.78
N VAL A 93 -5.14 -12.39 8.86
CA VAL A 93 -5.50 -12.33 7.44
C VAL A 93 -6.14 -13.65 7.04
N ALA A 94 -7.34 -13.57 6.49
CA ALA A 94 -8.06 -14.74 6.03
C ALA A 94 -7.38 -15.37 4.81
N LYS A 95 -7.59 -16.65 4.62
CA LYS A 95 -7.24 -17.35 3.39
C LYS A 95 -7.86 -16.62 2.18
N ASP A 96 -7.10 -16.55 1.09
CA ASP A 96 -7.51 -15.88 -0.16
C ASP A 96 -7.82 -14.37 -0.02
N GLU A 97 -7.33 -13.73 1.03
CA GLU A 97 -7.47 -12.30 1.22
C GLU A 97 -6.17 -11.57 0.91
N GLY A 98 -6.28 -10.43 0.21
CA GLY A 98 -5.18 -9.52 -0.02
C GLY A 98 -5.18 -8.41 1.02
N VAL A 99 -4.02 -8.05 1.57
CA VAL A 99 -3.87 -6.93 2.51
C VAL A 99 -2.65 -6.08 2.19
N LEU A 100 -2.66 -4.85 2.70
CA LEU A 100 -1.51 -3.95 2.68
C LEU A 100 -0.90 -3.87 4.08
N LEU A 101 0.41 -4.00 4.15
CA LEU A 101 1.19 -3.94 5.39
C LEU A 101 1.99 -2.64 5.44
N LYS A 102 2.01 -2.01 6.61
CA LYS A 102 2.93 -0.91 6.95
C LYS A 102 3.69 -1.28 8.22
N THR A 103 5.01 -1.11 8.21
CA THR A 103 5.87 -1.40 9.35
C THR A 103 7.04 -0.40 9.38
N ASP A 104 7.72 -0.29 10.50
CA ASP A 104 8.97 0.45 10.68
C ASP A 104 10.23 -0.42 10.50
N GLY A 105 10.05 -1.67 10.06
CA GLY A 105 11.11 -2.63 9.76
C GLY A 105 10.94 -3.29 8.40
N GLU A 106 12.03 -3.79 7.84
CA GLU A 106 12.06 -4.38 6.48
C GLU A 106 11.32 -5.72 6.38
N TYR A 107 11.08 -6.41 7.50
CA TYR A 107 10.56 -7.78 7.49
C TYR A 107 9.38 -7.94 8.44
N VAL A 108 8.39 -8.72 7.99
CA VAL A 108 7.20 -9.13 8.74
C VAL A 108 7.13 -10.65 8.75
N ASN A 109 6.78 -11.24 9.88
CA ASN A 109 6.46 -12.64 9.98
C ASN A 109 5.03 -12.91 9.55
N ALA A 110 4.81 -14.03 8.87
CA ALA A 110 3.50 -14.57 8.56
C ALA A 110 3.46 -16.03 9.05
N LYS A 111 2.74 -16.29 10.12
CA LYS A 111 2.54 -17.64 10.66
C LYS A 111 1.20 -18.18 10.18
N ALA A 112 1.22 -19.36 9.55
CA ALA A 112 -0.01 -20.06 9.20
C ALA A 112 -0.78 -20.48 10.48
N ASN A 113 -2.08 -20.20 10.50
CA ASN A 113 -2.95 -20.68 11.57
C ASN A 113 -3.26 -22.16 11.38
N GLU A 114 -3.56 -22.85 12.46
CA GLU A 114 -3.92 -24.29 12.42
C GLU A 114 -5.29 -24.50 11.78
N THR A 115 -6.20 -23.54 11.92
CA THR A 115 -7.55 -23.55 11.37
C THR A 115 -7.78 -22.36 10.42
N ASN A 116 -8.72 -22.53 9.49
CA ASN A 116 -9.15 -21.49 8.54
C ASN A 116 -10.57 -21.04 8.91
N GLU A 117 -10.69 -20.22 9.93
CA GLU A 117 -11.98 -19.75 10.49
C GLU A 117 -12.26 -18.27 10.21
N LEU A 118 -11.29 -17.54 9.65
CA LEU A 118 -11.46 -16.14 9.37
C LEU A 118 -12.31 -15.94 8.11
N THR A 119 -13.19 -14.96 8.18
CA THR A 119 -13.94 -14.49 7.02
C THR A 119 -13.18 -13.34 6.36
N LYS A 120 -12.91 -13.47 5.08
CA LYS A 120 -12.30 -12.37 4.31
C LYS A 120 -13.28 -11.21 4.13
N ALA A 121 -12.76 -10.00 4.04
CA ALA A 121 -13.54 -8.83 3.73
C ALA A 121 -14.23 -8.96 2.35
N SER A 122 -15.41 -8.37 2.22
CA SER A 122 -16.13 -8.29 0.95
C SER A 122 -15.40 -7.38 -0.05
N SER A 123 -15.77 -7.46 -1.32
CA SER A 123 -15.21 -6.58 -2.36
C SER A 123 -15.48 -5.10 -2.11
N ASP A 124 -16.56 -4.76 -1.40
CA ASP A 124 -16.90 -3.37 -1.07
C ASP A 124 -16.07 -2.82 0.10
N GLU A 125 -15.49 -3.74 0.91
CA GLU A 125 -14.65 -3.40 2.06
C GLU A 125 -13.16 -3.48 1.74
N ASN A 126 -12.79 -4.20 0.66
CA ASN A 126 -11.40 -4.40 0.30
C ASN A 126 -11.21 -4.69 -1.19
N HIS A 127 -10.59 -3.77 -1.91
CA HIS A 127 -10.24 -3.93 -3.31
C HIS A 127 -8.89 -4.64 -3.53
N LEU A 128 -8.20 -5.03 -2.47
CA LEU A 128 -6.98 -5.82 -2.57
C LEU A 128 -7.32 -7.29 -2.81
N VAL A 129 -6.80 -7.82 -3.91
CA VAL A 129 -7.04 -9.19 -4.35
C VAL A 129 -5.76 -10.01 -4.19
N ALA A 130 -5.90 -11.21 -3.63
CA ALA A 130 -4.80 -12.17 -3.52
C ALA A 130 -4.25 -12.54 -4.90
N THR A 131 -2.92 -12.63 -5.03
CA THR A 131 -2.30 -13.12 -6.25
C THR A 131 -2.45 -14.65 -6.36
N PRO A 132 -2.47 -15.20 -7.59
CA PRO A 132 -2.50 -16.65 -7.80
C PRO A 132 -1.33 -17.40 -7.13
N ALA A 133 -1.51 -18.71 -6.94
CA ALA A 133 -0.50 -19.57 -6.31
C ALA A 133 0.81 -19.65 -7.11
N GLU A 134 0.73 -19.45 -8.41
CA GLU A 134 1.88 -19.43 -9.32
C GLU A 134 2.02 -18.08 -10.00
N ALA A 135 3.25 -17.77 -10.41
CA ALA A 135 3.52 -16.54 -11.16
C ALA A 135 2.88 -16.61 -12.54
N GLN A 136 1.87 -15.79 -12.76
CA GLN A 136 1.13 -15.73 -14.03
C GLN A 136 0.67 -14.31 -14.35
N THR A 137 0.24 -14.11 -15.57
CA THR A 137 -0.43 -12.88 -15.97
C THR A 137 -1.90 -12.95 -15.57
N VAL A 138 -2.33 -11.96 -14.80
CA VAL A 138 -3.74 -11.72 -14.46
C VAL A 138 -4.26 -10.65 -15.41
N THR A 139 -5.40 -10.91 -16.04
CA THR A 139 -6.10 -9.95 -16.90
C THR A 139 -7.25 -9.31 -16.12
N ALA A 140 -7.43 -8.01 -16.28
CA ALA A 140 -8.55 -7.29 -15.67
C ALA A 140 -9.87 -7.74 -16.29
N GLU A 141 -10.89 -7.83 -15.45
CA GLU A 141 -12.27 -7.94 -15.91
C GLU A 141 -12.69 -6.67 -16.69
N THR A 142 -13.64 -6.80 -17.59
CA THR A 142 -14.17 -5.65 -18.35
C THR A 142 -14.63 -4.54 -17.40
N GLY A 143 -14.18 -3.32 -17.64
CA GLY A 143 -14.49 -2.16 -16.80
C GLY A 143 -13.70 -2.07 -15.50
N CYS A 144 -12.70 -2.93 -15.29
CA CYS A 144 -11.79 -2.87 -14.14
C CYS A 144 -10.37 -2.49 -14.54
N LYS A 145 -9.62 -1.98 -13.58
CA LYS A 145 -8.20 -1.66 -13.67
C LYS A 145 -7.41 -2.33 -12.56
N LEU A 146 -6.20 -2.77 -12.88
CA LEU A 146 -5.27 -3.40 -11.96
C LEU A 146 -4.14 -2.44 -11.62
N TYR A 147 -3.84 -2.35 -10.34
CA TYR A 147 -2.72 -1.57 -9.82
C TYR A 147 -1.81 -2.49 -8.99
N ARG A 148 -0.52 -2.27 -9.07
CA ARG A 148 0.44 -2.99 -8.24
C ARG A 148 1.23 -2.03 -7.35
N LEU A 149 1.62 -2.50 -6.19
CA LEU A 149 2.55 -1.80 -5.31
C LEU A 149 3.95 -1.80 -5.94
N THR A 150 4.45 -0.62 -6.25
CA THR A 150 5.79 -0.41 -6.83
C THR A 150 6.24 1.03 -6.61
N TYR A 151 7.49 1.32 -6.93
CA TYR A 151 8.00 2.69 -7.00
C TYR A 151 7.64 3.35 -8.34
N LYS A 152 7.41 4.67 -8.33
CA LYS A 152 7.33 5.47 -9.55
C LYS A 152 8.64 5.35 -10.35
N ASN A 153 9.77 5.44 -9.64
CA ASN A 153 11.09 5.21 -10.18
C ASN A 153 11.80 4.13 -9.35
N ALA A 154 11.93 2.93 -9.91
CA ALA A 154 12.53 1.80 -9.22
C ALA A 154 14.04 1.98 -8.96
N THR A 155 14.74 2.75 -9.79
CA THR A 155 16.19 2.98 -9.66
C THR A 155 16.49 3.81 -8.40
N ASN A 156 15.74 4.88 -8.19
CA ASN A 156 15.93 5.80 -7.05
C ASN A 156 15.03 5.48 -5.87
N LYS A 157 14.16 4.46 -5.97
CA LYS A 157 13.14 4.11 -4.97
C LYS A 157 12.22 5.28 -4.61
N GLU A 158 11.87 6.09 -5.60
CA GLU A 158 11.01 7.24 -5.40
C GLU A 158 9.53 6.84 -5.37
N ARG A 159 8.80 7.45 -4.45
CA ARG A 159 7.34 7.42 -4.38
C ARG A 159 6.74 6.02 -4.50
N LEU A 160 6.85 5.26 -3.43
CA LEU A 160 6.19 3.97 -3.33
C LEU A 160 4.67 4.17 -3.31
N GLY A 161 3.94 3.35 -4.08
CA GLY A 161 2.48 3.41 -4.15
C GLY A 161 1.91 2.34 -5.06
N PHE A 162 0.59 2.36 -5.21
CA PHE A 162 -0.09 1.56 -6.22
C PHE A 162 -0.11 2.32 -7.54
N TYR A 163 0.45 1.74 -8.57
CA TYR A 163 0.48 2.29 -9.93
C TYR A 163 -0.28 1.38 -10.87
N LEU A 164 -0.95 1.98 -11.87
CA LEU A 164 -1.54 1.21 -12.96
C LEU A 164 -0.53 0.19 -13.46
N SER A 165 -0.97 -1.04 -13.61
CA SER A 165 -0.11 -2.11 -14.10
C SER A 165 0.27 -1.85 -15.55
N VAL A 166 1.48 -2.30 -15.91
CA VAL A 166 2.02 -2.18 -17.26
C VAL A 166 1.95 -3.55 -17.92
N ASP A 167 1.27 -3.62 -19.04
CA ASP A 167 1.37 -4.76 -19.93
C ASP A 167 2.66 -4.63 -20.76
N LYS A 168 3.65 -5.45 -20.44
CA LYS A 168 4.93 -5.44 -21.16
C LYS A 168 4.81 -5.98 -22.58
N ALA A 169 3.81 -6.82 -22.86
CA ALA A 169 3.62 -7.38 -24.20
C ALA A 169 3.18 -6.31 -25.19
N ASN A 170 2.36 -5.35 -24.72
CA ASN A 170 1.81 -4.28 -25.56
C ASN A 170 2.41 -2.89 -25.24
N ASN A 171 3.38 -2.83 -24.34
CA ASN A 171 3.99 -1.58 -23.84
C ASN A 171 2.94 -0.56 -23.35
N SER A 172 1.83 -1.03 -22.82
CA SER A 172 0.69 -0.26 -22.38
C SER A 172 0.66 -0.18 -20.85
N SER A 173 0.51 1.02 -20.31
CA SER A 173 0.31 1.29 -18.87
C SER A 173 -1.15 1.61 -18.61
N ASP A 174 -2.05 0.72 -19.01
CA ASP A 174 -3.51 0.92 -18.98
C ASP A 174 -4.23 0.15 -17.89
N GLY A 175 -3.51 -0.65 -17.11
CA GLY A 175 -4.08 -1.44 -16.03
C GLY A 175 -4.90 -2.64 -16.46
N THR A 176 -4.78 -3.09 -17.70
CA THR A 176 -5.57 -4.23 -18.23
C THR A 176 -4.96 -5.58 -17.89
N SER A 177 -3.67 -5.64 -17.62
CA SER A 177 -3.01 -6.87 -17.19
C SER A 177 -1.90 -6.64 -16.17
N LEU A 178 -1.58 -7.67 -15.39
CA LEU A 178 -0.59 -7.64 -14.32
C LEU A 178 0.16 -8.98 -14.26
N LYS A 179 1.49 -8.95 -14.27
CA LYS A 179 2.28 -10.13 -13.91
C LYS A 179 2.26 -10.28 -12.38
N ALA A 180 1.47 -11.22 -11.92
CA ALA A 180 1.31 -11.51 -10.50
C ALA A 180 2.52 -12.29 -9.94
N THR A 181 2.90 -11.99 -8.71
CA THR A 181 3.90 -12.73 -7.94
C THR A 181 3.20 -13.40 -6.76
N PRO A 182 3.35 -14.71 -6.55
CA PRO A 182 2.67 -15.42 -5.45
C PRO A 182 2.90 -14.80 -4.07
N GLY A 183 1.88 -14.87 -3.22
CA GLY A 183 1.94 -14.38 -1.85
C GLY A 183 1.92 -12.85 -1.71
N LYS A 184 1.55 -12.16 -2.78
CA LYS A 184 1.32 -10.72 -2.82
C LYS A 184 -0.17 -10.43 -3.01
N ALA A 185 -0.52 -9.15 -3.03
CA ALA A 185 -1.84 -8.70 -3.48
C ALA A 185 -1.69 -7.55 -4.47
N TYR A 186 -2.68 -7.39 -5.30
CA TYR A 186 -2.83 -6.27 -6.21
C TYR A 186 -4.16 -5.57 -5.94
N LEU A 187 -4.28 -4.31 -6.33
CA LEU A 187 -5.51 -3.56 -6.20
C LEU A 187 -6.31 -3.72 -7.51
N LYS A 188 -7.56 -4.17 -7.40
CA LYS A 188 -8.54 -4.26 -8.52
C LYS A 188 -9.65 -3.25 -8.26
N VAL A 189 -9.84 -2.33 -9.18
CA VAL A 189 -10.78 -1.21 -9.03
C VAL A 189 -11.61 -1.08 -10.30
N SER A 190 -12.91 -0.84 -10.19
CA SER A 190 -13.72 -0.48 -11.36
C SER A 190 -13.27 0.87 -11.92
N GLU A 191 -13.39 1.07 -13.23
CA GLU A 191 -13.06 2.35 -13.86
C GLU A 191 -13.85 3.51 -13.29
N ASN A 192 -15.09 3.28 -12.87
CA ASN A 192 -15.94 4.31 -12.29
C ASN A 192 -15.44 4.76 -10.92
N GLU A 193 -15.01 3.83 -10.07
CA GLU A 193 -14.44 4.14 -8.75
C GLU A 193 -13.07 4.79 -8.86
N ALA A 194 -12.29 4.40 -9.87
CA ALA A 194 -10.97 4.95 -10.12
C ALA A 194 -10.99 6.35 -10.78
N LYS A 195 -12.13 6.82 -11.28
CA LYS A 195 -12.27 8.14 -11.88
C LYS A 195 -12.55 9.22 -10.83
N ASP A 196 -11.88 10.37 -11.01
CA ASP A 196 -12.22 11.58 -10.29
C ASP A 196 -13.56 12.13 -10.80
N PRO A 197 -14.56 12.34 -9.92
CA PRO A 197 -15.86 12.84 -10.31
C PRO A 197 -15.81 14.26 -10.91
N SER A 198 -14.80 15.06 -10.60
CA SER A 198 -14.67 16.43 -11.10
C SER A 198 -14.05 16.54 -12.49
N SER A 199 -13.20 15.59 -12.87
CA SER A 199 -12.44 15.62 -14.13
C SER A 199 -12.71 14.42 -15.03
N ALA A 200 -13.43 13.39 -14.54
CA ALA A 200 -13.58 12.09 -15.17
C ALA A 200 -12.24 11.39 -15.51
N ALA A 201 -11.12 11.91 -15.00
CA ALA A 201 -9.81 11.34 -15.23
C ALA A 201 -9.59 10.09 -14.38
N LEU A 202 -9.04 9.05 -15.01
CA LEU A 202 -8.66 7.83 -14.33
C LEU A 202 -7.43 8.07 -13.44
N ALA A 203 -7.51 7.70 -12.16
CA ALA A 203 -6.36 7.72 -11.27
C ALA A 203 -5.27 6.76 -11.78
N ARG A 204 -4.08 7.28 -12.03
CA ARG A 204 -2.94 6.49 -12.51
C ARG A 204 -2.11 5.89 -11.38
N SER A 205 -2.25 6.44 -10.18
CA SER A 205 -1.52 5.97 -9.00
C SER A 205 -2.19 6.41 -7.70
N PHE A 206 -1.87 5.66 -6.63
CA PHE A 206 -2.18 5.99 -5.24
C PHE A 206 -0.87 5.90 -4.47
N VAL A 207 -0.28 7.04 -4.10
CA VAL A 207 1.08 7.14 -3.55
C VAL A 207 1.06 7.32 -2.04
N PHE A 208 1.98 6.64 -1.34
CA PHE A 208 2.16 6.75 0.11
C PHE A 208 3.19 7.83 0.42
N GLY A 209 2.84 8.81 1.26
CA GLY A 209 3.73 9.92 1.59
C GLY A 209 3.68 11.02 0.54
N GLY A 210 2.80 11.97 0.70
CA GLY A 210 2.64 13.07 -0.24
C GLY A 210 3.35 14.32 0.22
N GLY A 211 4.43 14.68 -0.45
CA GLY A 211 4.82 16.07 -0.61
C GLY A 211 4.06 16.66 -1.81
N ASN A 212 3.68 17.93 -1.72
CA ASN A 212 2.95 18.70 -2.71
C ASN A 212 3.47 18.53 -4.15
N GLU A 213 2.83 17.70 -4.96
CA GLU A 213 2.93 17.79 -6.41
C GLU A 213 1.57 17.54 -7.06
N THR A 214 1.06 18.57 -7.68
CA THR A 214 -0.24 18.71 -8.33
C THR A 214 -0.23 18.20 -9.78
N THR A 215 -0.12 16.88 -10.01
CA THR A 215 -0.43 16.30 -11.33
C THR A 215 -0.79 14.82 -11.22
N GLY A 216 -1.78 14.52 -10.45
CA GLY A 216 -2.37 13.20 -10.30
C GLY A 216 -3.25 13.23 -9.07
N ILE A 217 -4.40 12.57 -9.13
CA ILE A 217 -5.31 12.51 -7.99
C ILE A 217 -4.59 11.80 -6.85
N GLU A 218 -3.97 12.54 -5.98
CA GLU A 218 -3.31 12.06 -4.77
C GLU A 218 -4.33 12.10 -3.64
N GLY A 219 -4.87 10.94 -3.28
CA GLY A 219 -5.80 10.84 -2.16
C GLY A 219 -5.71 9.49 -1.51
N ILE A 220 -4.81 9.33 -0.52
CA ILE A 220 -4.90 8.24 0.43
C ILE A 220 -5.46 8.81 1.73
N THR A 221 -6.65 8.32 2.13
CA THR A 221 -7.21 8.57 3.44
C THR A 221 -6.97 7.34 4.31
N ILE A 222 -6.33 7.50 5.47
CA ILE A 222 -6.18 6.44 6.46
C ILE A 222 -7.27 6.66 7.50
N MET A 223 -8.20 5.71 7.61
CA MET A 223 -9.20 5.68 8.67
C MET A 223 -8.70 4.80 9.82
N GLY A 224 -8.34 5.42 10.93
CA GLY A 224 -7.85 4.78 12.16
C GLY A 224 -7.48 5.84 13.18
N THR A 225 -7.44 5.49 14.46
CA THR A 225 -7.52 6.40 15.61
C THR A 225 -6.31 7.31 15.87
N ASP A 226 -5.32 7.41 14.96
CA ASP A 226 -4.13 8.23 15.22
C ASP A 226 -3.51 8.87 13.98
N VAL A 227 -4.25 9.76 13.31
CA VAL A 227 -3.60 10.75 12.45
C VAL A 227 -4.30 12.09 12.58
N GLN A 228 -3.89 12.87 13.55
CA GLN A 228 -4.05 14.32 13.48
C GLN A 228 -3.10 14.83 12.38
N ARG A 229 -3.55 14.88 11.15
CA ARG A 229 -2.85 15.63 10.11
C ARG A 229 -3.16 17.10 10.25
N HIS A 230 -2.31 17.81 10.96
CA HIS A 230 -2.18 19.26 10.78
C HIS A 230 -1.42 19.53 9.46
N ASN A 231 -2.09 19.34 8.33
CA ASN A 231 -1.69 20.00 7.09
C ASN A 231 -2.58 21.21 6.82
N THR A 232 -2.81 22.01 7.81
CA THR A 232 -3.16 23.41 7.63
C THR A 232 -1.84 24.15 7.45
N LEU A 233 -1.57 24.61 6.24
CA LEU A 233 -0.56 25.64 6.03
C LEU A 233 -0.92 26.82 6.92
N GLU A 234 -0.32 26.89 8.13
CA GLU A 234 -0.54 28.00 9.04
C GLU A 234 0.10 29.27 8.44
N GLY A 235 -0.73 30.20 8.05
CA GLY A 235 -0.30 31.45 7.48
C GLY A 235 -1.16 31.93 6.31
N ILE A 236 -0.82 33.09 5.81
CA ILE A 236 -1.39 33.69 4.61
C ILE A 236 -0.33 33.61 3.51
N PHE A 237 -0.71 33.11 2.35
CA PHE A 237 0.18 32.91 1.21
C PHE A 237 -0.34 33.69 -0.01
N ASP A 238 0.56 34.23 -0.80
CA ASP A 238 0.20 34.80 -2.10
C ASP A 238 -0.10 33.70 -3.13
N LEU A 239 -0.51 34.09 -4.32
CA LEU A 239 -0.83 33.13 -5.39
C LEU A 239 0.42 32.42 -5.97
N GLN A 240 1.62 32.86 -5.62
CA GLN A 240 2.89 32.20 -5.93
C GLN A 240 3.36 31.27 -4.82
N GLY A 241 2.57 31.12 -3.72
CA GLY A 241 2.88 30.22 -2.61
C GLY A 241 3.87 30.78 -1.57
N ARG A 242 4.22 32.08 -1.63
CA ARG A 242 5.11 32.73 -0.66
C ARG A 242 4.30 33.14 0.59
N LYS A 243 4.82 32.84 1.76
CA LYS A 243 4.19 33.22 3.04
C LYS A 243 4.28 34.75 3.23
N ILE A 244 3.15 35.37 3.51
CA ILE A 244 3.02 36.82 3.70
C ILE A 244 2.73 37.09 5.17
N SER A 245 3.63 37.85 5.81
CA SER A 245 3.48 38.24 7.22
C SER A 245 2.49 39.37 7.43
N ASN A 246 2.43 40.34 6.48
CA ASN A 246 1.55 41.51 6.51
C ASN A 246 0.79 41.59 5.19
N PRO A 247 -0.34 40.90 5.04
CA PRO A 247 -1.10 40.93 3.80
C PRO A 247 -1.79 42.28 3.61
N THR A 248 -1.59 42.88 2.45
CA THR A 248 -2.28 44.09 2.01
C THR A 248 -3.52 43.71 1.19
N LYS A 249 -4.25 44.70 0.67
CA LYS A 249 -5.41 44.44 -0.21
C LYS A 249 -5.03 43.50 -1.36
N GLY A 250 -5.75 42.38 -1.50
CA GLY A 250 -5.44 41.40 -2.54
C GLY A 250 -6.10 40.03 -2.32
N ILE A 251 -5.70 39.06 -3.14
CA ILE A 251 -6.16 37.69 -3.09
C ILE A 251 -5.05 36.81 -2.51
N TYR A 252 -5.38 36.01 -1.50
CA TYR A 252 -4.46 35.18 -0.76
C TYR A 252 -5.03 33.78 -0.53
N ILE A 253 -4.19 32.86 -0.10
CA ILE A 253 -4.56 31.52 0.36
C ILE A 253 -4.33 31.46 1.87
N LYS A 254 -5.36 31.11 2.64
CA LYS A 254 -5.29 30.88 4.08
C LYS A 254 -6.04 29.57 4.40
N ASN A 255 -5.39 28.66 5.11
CA ASN A 255 -5.97 27.35 5.46
C ASN A 255 -6.56 26.62 4.23
N ASN A 256 -5.79 26.57 3.14
CA ASN A 256 -6.18 26.01 1.85
C ASN A 256 -7.44 26.62 1.21
N LYS A 257 -7.85 27.80 1.63
CA LYS A 257 -9.01 28.51 1.06
C LYS A 257 -8.58 29.87 0.50
N LYS A 258 -9.19 30.27 -0.63
CA LYS A 258 -9.02 31.59 -1.21
C LYS A 258 -9.64 32.65 -0.29
N VAL A 259 -8.89 33.65 0.10
CA VAL A 259 -9.31 34.77 0.92
C VAL A 259 -9.06 36.08 0.18
N VAL A 260 -10.03 36.99 0.19
CA VAL A 260 -9.90 38.34 -0.38
C VAL A 260 -9.80 39.32 0.77
N ILE A 261 -8.69 40.04 0.85
CA ILE A 261 -8.50 41.16 1.79
C ILE A 261 -8.85 42.43 1.03
N LYS A 262 -9.83 43.17 1.55
CA LYS A 262 -10.36 44.42 0.97
C LYS A 262 -9.60 45.64 1.48
#